data_a3b2c279d5a1259cf2825a47fa503c5a
#
_entry.id   a3b2c279d5a1259cf2825a47fa503c5a
#
_cell.length_a   1.000
_cell.length_b   1.000
_cell.length_c   1.000
_cell.angle_alpha   90.00
_cell.angle_beta   90.00
_cell.angle_gamma   90.00
#
_symmetry.space_group_name_H-M   'P 1'
#
loop_
_entity.id
_entity.type
_entity.pdbx_description
1 polymer ?
#
loop_
_entity_poly.entity_id
_entity_poly.type
_entity_poly.pdbx_seq_one_letter_code
_entity_poly.pdbx_strand_id
1 'polypeptide(L)'
;MKSALIVYWSNTGNTEKVAYAIREGLEDSGLKVDLKKPQDAAEVDFFDYDLVCVGSPSIEWQPAKPVADLLKAKLNLYRSQGKIKPCAPKVEGKNALVFCTYSGPHTGIDEATPAGKTMRQYFEHFGFNVVSEWYVVGEFHGREDLSTQGRLGDIRGKPTAEDLAKIKKKAEQLGRVCNR
;
A
#
# COMPACT_ATOMS: atom_id res chain seq x y z
N MET A 1 6.31 -8.65 20.64
CA MET A 1 6.40 -8.96 19.20
C MET A 1 5.83 -7.79 18.47
N LYS A 2 6.57 -7.21 17.55
CA LYS A 2 6.09 -6.08 16.74
C LYS A 2 4.98 -6.53 15.79
N SER A 3 4.11 -5.60 15.43
CA SER A 3 2.91 -5.88 14.64
C SER A 3 2.83 -5.01 13.39
N ALA A 4 2.25 -5.58 12.34
CA ALA A 4 1.96 -4.88 11.10
C ALA A 4 0.48 -5.00 10.72
N LEU A 5 -0.07 -3.93 10.19
CA LEU A 5 -1.39 -3.90 9.57
C LEU A 5 -1.22 -3.72 8.07
N ILE A 6 -1.87 -4.55 7.27
CA ILE A 6 -1.97 -4.37 5.83
C ILE A 6 -3.43 -4.07 5.50
N VAL A 7 -3.69 -2.90 4.94
CA VAL A 7 -5.00 -2.53 4.41
C VAL A 7 -4.91 -2.38 2.89
N TYR A 8 -5.76 -3.07 2.17
CA TYR A 8 -5.75 -2.99 0.72
C TYR A 8 -7.14 -3.09 0.10
N TRP A 9 -7.30 -2.45 -1.04
CA TRP A 9 -8.44 -2.67 -1.91
C TRP A 9 -7.97 -3.20 -3.28
N SER A 10 -8.73 -4.09 -3.87
CA SER A 10 -8.42 -4.69 -5.17
C SER A 10 -9.71 -4.95 -5.94
N ASN A 11 -9.75 -4.53 -7.19
CA ASN A 11 -10.88 -4.78 -8.08
C ASN A 11 -10.73 -6.13 -8.82
N THR A 12 -9.55 -6.37 -9.36
CA THR A 12 -9.30 -7.49 -10.28
C THR A 12 -8.31 -8.51 -9.73
N GLY A 13 -7.86 -8.36 -8.47
CA GLY A 13 -6.95 -9.27 -7.80
C GLY A 13 -5.48 -8.85 -7.81
N ASN A 14 -5.03 -7.91 -8.64
CA ASN A 14 -3.61 -7.55 -8.71
C ASN A 14 -3.07 -6.99 -7.39
N THR A 15 -3.75 -6.00 -6.80
CA THR A 15 -3.35 -5.44 -5.49
C THR A 15 -3.44 -6.47 -4.38
N GLU A 16 -4.40 -7.38 -4.46
CA GLU A 16 -4.57 -8.48 -3.51
C GLU A 16 -3.39 -9.43 -3.52
N LYS A 17 -2.94 -9.88 -4.70
CA LYS A 17 -1.72 -10.72 -4.83
C LYS A 17 -0.52 -10.05 -4.19
N VAL A 18 -0.33 -8.75 -4.42
CA VAL A 18 0.75 -7.96 -3.82
C VAL A 18 0.61 -7.90 -2.29
N ALA A 19 -0.60 -7.66 -1.77
CA ALA A 19 -0.85 -7.60 -0.34
C ALA A 19 -0.53 -8.93 0.36
N TYR A 20 -0.88 -10.07 -0.25
CA TYR A 20 -0.53 -11.39 0.28
C TYR A 20 0.99 -11.65 0.25
N ALA A 21 1.68 -11.26 -0.82
CA ALA A 21 3.15 -11.38 -0.87
C ALA A 21 3.85 -10.52 0.19
N ILE A 22 3.33 -9.31 0.45
CA ILE A 22 3.81 -8.46 1.55
C ILE A 22 3.56 -9.13 2.90
N ARG A 23 2.36 -9.65 3.12
CA ARG A 23 2.02 -10.37 4.36
C ARG A 23 3.00 -11.51 4.63
N GLU A 24 3.17 -12.41 3.68
CA GLU A 24 4.08 -13.54 3.83
C GLU A 24 5.51 -13.09 4.16
N GLY A 25 6.03 -12.07 3.50
CA GLY A 25 7.38 -11.57 3.77
C GLY A 25 7.51 -10.94 5.16
N LEU A 26 6.49 -10.21 5.63
CA LEU A 26 6.49 -9.63 6.97
C LEU A 26 6.36 -10.73 8.06
N GLU A 27 5.53 -11.76 7.83
CA GLU A 27 5.41 -12.91 8.72
C GLU A 27 6.74 -13.70 8.80
N ASP A 28 7.41 -13.92 7.66
CA ASP A 28 8.74 -14.55 7.61
C ASP A 28 9.81 -13.76 8.37
N SER A 29 9.63 -12.44 8.54
CA SER A 29 10.52 -11.58 9.36
C SER A 29 10.19 -11.60 10.86
N GLY A 30 9.13 -12.30 11.28
CA GLY A 30 8.72 -12.46 12.67
C GLY A 30 7.73 -11.39 13.16
N LEU A 31 7.10 -10.60 12.28
CA LEU A 31 6.02 -9.70 12.66
C LEU A 31 4.68 -10.47 12.75
N LYS A 32 3.83 -10.06 13.68
CA LYS A 32 2.41 -10.42 13.64
C LYS A 32 1.70 -9.53 12.62
N VAL A 33 1.01 -10.13 11.64
CA VAL A 33 0.41 -9.37 10.54
C VAL A 33 -1.11 -9.52 10.52
N ASP A 34 -1.81 -8.40 10.57
CA ASP A 34 -3.23 -8.31 10.32
C ASP A 34 -3.47 -7.83 8.88
N LEU A 35 -4.30 -8.54 8.13
CA LEU A 35 -4.67 -8.20 6.75
C LEU A 35 -6.16 -7.86 6.69
N LYS A 36 -6.51 -6.66 6.18
CA LYS A 36 -7.88 -6.14 6.21
C LYS A 36 -8.25 -5.44 4.91
N LYS A 37 -9.55 -5.47 4.58
CA LYS A 37 -10.13 -4.56 3.59
C LYS A 37 -10.42 -3.21 4.26
N PRO A 38 -10.61 -2.10 3.49
CA PRO A 38 -10.85 -0.78 4.07
C PRO A 38 -12.03 -0.72 5.05
N GLN A 39 -13.13 -1.39 4.73
CA GLN A 39 -14.31 -1.44 5.61
C GLN A 39 -14.02 -2.12 6.95
N ASP A 40 -13.18 -3.18 6.95
CA ASP A 40 -12.83 -3.93 8.16
C ASP A 40 -11.75 -3.21 8.99
N ALA A 41 -11.09 -2.22 8.40
CA ALA A 41 -10.10 -1.38 9.04
C ALA A 41 -10.67 -0.06 9.59
N ALA A 42 -11.97 0.18 9.41
CA ALA A 42 -12.61 1.43 9.85
C ALA A 42 -12.43 1.69 11.35
N GLU A 43 -12.63 0.66 12.18
CA GLU A 43 -12.51 0.76 13.64
C GLU A 43 -11.09 0.46 14.17
N VAL A 44 -10.14 0.09 13.29
CA VAL A 44 -8.77 -0.24 13.70
C VAL A 44 -7.95 1.03 13.87
N ASP A 45 -7.28 1.19 15.00
CA ASP A 45 -6.35 2.28 15.20
C ASP A 45 -4.99 1.97 14.57
N PHE A 46 -4.57 2.80 13.60
CA PHE A 46 -3.27 2.63 12.95
C PHE A 46 -2.10 2.84 13.91
N PHE A 47 -2.30 3.61 14.97
CA PHE A 47 -1.27 3.83 15.99
C PHE A 47 -1.03 2.61 16.89
N ASP A 48 -1.86 1.58 16.85
CA ASP A 48 -1.63 0.33 17.59
C ASP A 48 -0.58 -0.57 16.91
N TYR A 49 -0.18 -0.25 15.68
CA TYR A 49 0.78 -1.03 14.90
C TYR A 49 2.13 -0.32 14.76
N ASP A 50 3.20 -1.11 14.65
CA ASP A 50 4.57 -0.62 14.40
C ASP A 50 4.77 -0.31 12.90
N LEU A 51 4.07 -1.05 12.03
CA LEU A 51 4.08 -0.85 10.58
C LEU A 51 2.66 -0.90 10.03
N VAL A 52 2.26 0.12 9.29
CA VAL A 52 1.00 0.12 8.53
C VAL A 52 1.29 0.15 7.04
N CYS A 53 0.84 -0.87 6.32
CA CYS A 53 0.95 -0.97 4.87
C CYS A 53 -0.41 -0.64 4.24
N VAL A 54 -0.47 0.31 3.32
CA VAL A 54 -1.71 0.61 2.59
C VAL A 54 -1.51 0.43 1.10
N GLY A 55 -2.41 -0.33 0.48
CA GLY A 55 -2.37 -0.66 -0.93
C GLY A 55 -3.64 -0.36 -1.71
N SER A 56 -3.46 0.13 -2.92
CA SER A 56 -4.54 0.46 -3.84
C SER A 56 -4.10 0.27 -5.30
N PRO A 57 -5.01 -0.10 -6.21
CA PRO A 57 -4.75 0.18 -7.62
C PRO A 57 -4.81 1.69 -7.87
N SER A 58 -4.09 2.14 -8.90
CA SER A 58 -4.30 3.47 -9.45
C SER A 58 -5.56 3.48 -10.30
N ILE A 59 -6.53 4.29 -9.94
CA ILE A 59 -7.76 4.52 -10.71
C ILE A 59 -7.82 6.00 -11.03
N GLU A 60 -7.75 6.35 -12.30
CA GLU A 60 -7.68 7.75 -12.73
C GLU A 60 -6.65 8.56 -11.94
N TRP A 61 -5.45 7.96 -11.78
CA TRP A 61 -4.28 8.51 -11.06
C TRP A 61 -4.49 8.73 -9.55
N GLN A 62 -5.61 8.23 -8.99
CA GLN A 62 -5.93 8.34 -7.56
C GLN A 62 -6.00 6.97 -6.90
N PRO A 63 -5.87 6.89 -5.57
CA PRO A 63 -6.23 5.68 -4.84
C PRO A 63 -7.70 5.34 -5.06
N ALA A 64 -8.04 4.06 -5.12
CA ALA A 64 -9.42 3.61 -5.16
C ALA A 64 -10.24 4.23 -4.04
N LYS A 65 -11.48 4.61 -4.35
CA LYS A 65 -12.37 5.32 -3.42
C LYS A 65 -12.44 4.70 -2.00
N PRO A 66 -12.55 3.36 -1.81
CA PRO A 66 -12.59 2.78 -0.46
C PRO A 66 -11.33 3.09 0.37
N VAL A 67 -10.15 3.13 -0.28
CA VAL A 67 -8.88 3.46 0.40
C VAL A 67 -8.81 4.96 0.71
N ALA A 68 -9.18 5.80 -0.26
CA ALA A 68 -9.18 7.25 -0.09
C ALA A 68 -10.15 7.69 1.02
N ASP A 69 -11.36 7.12 1.06
CA ASP A 69 -12.37 7.39 2.08
C ASP A 69 -11.88 6.97 3.49
N LEU A 70 -11.28 5.78 3.61
CA LEU A 70 -10.70 5.31 4.87
C LEU A 70 -9.61 6.27 5.38
N LEU A 71 -8.65 6.62 4.53
CA LEU A 71 -7.54 7.50 4.92
C LEU A 71 -8.04 8.88 5.33
N LYS A 72 -9.03 9.43 4.62
CA LYS A 72 -9.68 10.68 4.98
C LYS A 72 -10.43 10.61 6.31
N ALA A 73 -11.15 9.50 6.55
CA ALA A 73 -11.83 9.26 7.82
C ALA A 73 -10.83 9.17 8.98
N LYS A 74 -9.73 8.43 8.81
CA LYS A 74 -8.64 8.36 9.80
C LYS A 74 -8.01 9.72 10.08
N LEU A 75 -7.77 10.53 9.05
CA LEU A 75 -7.25 11.88 9.21
C LEU A 75 -8.15 12.75 10.11
N ASN A 76 -9.45 12.70 9.86
CA ASN A 76 -10.41 13.47 10.64
C ASN A 76 -10.51 12.96 12.09
N LEU A 77 -10.56 11.62 12.26
CA LEU A 77 -10.60 10.98 13.57
C LEU A 77 -9.36 11.32 14.39
N TYR A 78 -8.17 11.17 13.83
CA TYR A 78 -6.92 11.42 14.55
C TYR A 78 -6.71 12.91 14.88
N ARG A 79 -7.24 13.82 14.04
CA ARG A 79 -7.30 15.25 14.37
C ARG A 79 -8.22 15.51 15.56
N SER A 80 -9.43 14.97 15.55
CA SER A 80 -10.40 15.16 16.65
C SER A 80 -9.90 14.58 17.97
N GLN A 81 -9.11 13.50 17.93
CA GLN A 81 -8.49 12.87 19.10
C GLN A 81 -7.18 13.56 19.55
N GLY A 82 -6.71 14.58 18.83
CA GLY A 82 -5.43 15.22 19.14
C GLY A 82 -4.19 14.35 18.95
N LYS A 83 -4.31 13.24 18.22
CA LYS A 83 -3.17 12.37 17.87
C LYS A 83 -2.25 13.00 16.84
N ILE A 84 -2.78 13.81 15.95
CA ILE A 84 -2.01 14.57 14.96
C ILE A 84 -1.60 15.89 15.58
N LYS A 85 -0.30 16.09 15.76
CA LYS A 85 0.26 17.34 16.29
C LYS A 85 0.47 18.37 15.16
N PRO A 86 0.47 19.68 15.46
CA PRO A 86 0.83 20.70 14.47
C PRO A 86 2.17 20.38 13.80
N CYS A 87 2.24 20.60 12.46
CA CYS A 87 3.40 20.29 11.63
C CYS A 87 3.78 18.80 11.59
N ALA A 88 2.92 17.90 12.10
CA ALA A 88 3.05 16.45 12.04
C ALA A 88 4.47 15.91 12.35
N PRO A 89 5.03 16.19 13.54
CA PRO A 89 6.32 15.65 13.91
C PRO A 89 6.27 14.12 13.86
N LYS A 90 7.39 13.51 13.51
CA LYS A 90 7.47 12.04 13.43
C LYS A 90 7.21 11.41 14.80
N VAL A 91 6.37 10.39 14.79
CA VAL A 91 6.07 9.56 15.97
C VAL A 91 7.03 8.38 15.96
N GLU A 92 7.81 8.27 17.02
CA GLU A 92 8.80 7.20 17.15
C GLU A 92 8.14 5.81 17.06
N GLY A 93 8.79 4.91 16.33
CA GLY A 93 8.33 3.54 16.15
C GLY A 93 7.13 3.36 15.21
N LYS A 94 6.57 4.44 14.64
CA LYS A 94 5.44 4.37 13.70
C LYS A 94 5.91 4.49 12.26
N ASN A 95 5.81 3.37 11.52
CA ASN A 95 6.26 3.25 10.15
C ASN A 95 5.09 3.00 9.19
N ALA A 96 5.24 3.42 7.94
CA ALA A 96 4.27 3.14 6.90
C ALA A 96 4.93 2.69 5.60
N LEU A 97 4.28 1.75 4.92
CA LEU A 97 4.55 1.36 3.55
C LEU A 97 3.34 1.68 2.69
N VAL A 98 3.55 2.33 1.57
CA VAL A 98 2.52 2.53 0.55
C VAL A 98 2.82 1.65 -0.64
N PHE A 99 1.82 0.94 -1.19
CA PHE A 99 1.98 0.19 -2.42
C PHE A 99 0.83 0.44 -3.39
N CYS A 100 1.15 0.54 -4.66
CA CYS A 100 0.19 0.85 -5.71
C CYS A 100 0.37 -0.11 -6.89
N THR A 101 -0.71 -0.71 -7.36
CA THR A 101 -0.72 -1.49 -8.60
C THR A 101 -1.25 -0.65 -9.76
N TYR A 102 -0.71 -0.86 -10.94
CA TYR A 102 -1.05 -0.08 -12.12
C TYR A 102 -0.76 -0.85 -13.40
N SER A 103 -1.46 -0.51 -14.47
CA SER A 103 -1.19 -1.07 -15.80
C SER A 103 -0.42 -0.09 -16.70
N GLY A 104 -0.55 1.20 -16.49
CA GLY A 104 0.24 2.26 -17.09
C GLY A 104 0.31 2.26 -18.62
N PRO A 105 -0.81 2.04 -19.36
CA PRO A 105 -0.74 1.88 -20.80
C PRO A 105 -0.24 3.14 -21.54
N HIS A 106 -0.48 4.33 -21.02
CA HIS A 106 -0.14 5.57 -21.69
C HIS A 106 1.18 6.19 -21.23
N THR A 107 1.41 6.26 -19.92
CA THR A 107 2.58 6.95 -19.35
C THR A 107 3.40 6.09 -18.38
N GLY A 108 3.08 4.79 -18.26
CA GLY A 108 3.81 3.87 -17.39
C GLY A 108 3.58 4.19 -15.91
N ILE A 109 4.65 4.25 -15.12
CA ILE A 109 4.59 4.48 -13.68
C ILE A 109 3.98 5.85 -13.31
N ASP A 110 4.01 6.82 -14.21
CA ASP A 110 3.43 8.14 -13.95
C ASP A 110 1.92 8.09 -13.76
N GLU A 111 1.25 7.03 -14.24
CA GLU A 111 -0.16 6.78 -13.96
C GLU A 111 -0.43 6.31 -12.53
N ALA A 112 0.59 5.86 -11.81
CA ALA A 112 0.45 5.37 -10.43
C ALA A 112 1.05 6.33 -9.40
N THR A 113 2.04 7.12 -9.79
CA THR A 113 2.77 8.02 -8.89
C THR A 113 1.85 8.97 -8.11
N PRO A 114 0.85 9.63 -8.72
CA PRO A 114 -0.05 10.50 -7.96
C PRO A 114 -0.85 9.76 -6.88
N ALA A 115 -1.34 8.54 -7.19
CA ALA A 115 -2.07 7.72 -6.22
C ALA A 115 -1.18 7.32 -5.04
N GLY A 116 0.05 6.88 -5.30
CA GLY A 116 1.02 6.58 -4.25
C GLY A 116 1.36 7.79 -3.38
N LYS A 117 1.61 8.94 -4.02
CA LYS A 117 1.89 10.20 -3.32
C LYS A 117 0.72 10.67 -2.48
N THR A 118 -0.52 10.51 -2.97
CA THR A 118 -1.72 10.83 -2.19
C THR A 118 -1.80 9.99 -0.92
N MET A 119 -1.63 8.65 -1.02
CA MET A 119 -1.63 7.78 0.16
C MET A 119 -0.49 8.12 1.12
N ARG A 120 0.72 8.39 0.60
CA ARG A 120 1.87 8.82 1.40
C ARG A 120 1.55 10.07 2.22
N GLN A 121 0.92 11.09 1.62
CA GLN A 121 0.62 12.35 2.31
C GLN A 121 -0.22 12.13 3.58
N TYR A 122 -1.17 11.18 3.58
CA TYR A 122 -1.92 10.87 4.79
C TYR A 122 -1.00 10.38 5.91
N PHE A 123 -0.07 9.45 5.62
CA PHE A 123 0.86 8.94 6.63
C PHE A 123 1.85 9.99 7.12
N GLU A 124 2.34 10.85 6.23
CA GLU A 124 3.18 11.99 6.63
C GLU A 124 2.41 12.91 7.59
N HIS A 125 1.11 13.17 7.34
CA HIS A 125 0.27 13.97 8.22
C HIS A 125 -0.10 13.26 9.53
N PHE A 126 -0.11 11.93 9.57
CA PHE A 126 -0.24 11.17 10.81
C PHE A 126 1.04 11.21 11.66
N GLY A 127 2.16 11.65 11.10
CA GLY A 127 3.46 11.62 11.74
C GLY A 127 4.18 10.26 11.60
N PHE A 128 3.70 9.38 10.73
CA PHE A 128 4.37 8.11 10.43
C PHE A 128 5.62 8.34 9.59
N ASN A 129 6.64 7.52 9.80
CA ASN A 129 7.79 7.45 8.92
C ASN A 129 7.43 6.59 7.70
N VAL A 130 7.26 7.20 6.52
CA VAL A 130 6.99 6.45 5.29
C VAL A 130 8.29 5.86 4.77
N VAL A 131 8.52 4.60 5.09
CA VAL A 131 9.77 3.89 4.82
C VAL A 131 9.96 3.50 3.35
N SER A 132 8.88 3.33 2.61
CA SER A 132 8.95 3.02 1.18
C SER A 132 7.63 3.27 0.45
N GLU A 133 7.72 3.42 -0.87
CA GLU A 133 6.60 3.41 -1.81
C GLU A 133 6.89 2.37 -2.87
N TRP A 134 5.98 1.41 -3.08
CA TRP A 134 6.14 0.36 -4.08
C TRP A 134 5.10 0.47 -5.16
N TYR A 135 5.55 0.44 -6.40
CA TYR A 135 4.71 0.48 -7.58
C TYR A 135 4.87 -0.84 -8.33
N VAL A 136 3.77 -1.53 -8.56
CA VAL A 136 3.77 -2.90 -9.11
C VAL A 136 2.90 -2.95 -10.35
N VAL A 137 3.48 -3.38 -11.45
CA VAL A 137 2.75 -3.55 -12.71
C VAL A 137 1.74 -4.68 -12.56
N GLY A 138 0.52 -4.44 -13.00
CA GLY A 138 -0.55 -5.42 -13.06
C GLY A 138 -1.25 -5.40 -14.42
N GLU A 139 -1.72 -6.55 -14.87
CA GLU A 139 -2.49 -6.68 -16.09
C GLU A 139 -3.74 -5.80 -16.07
N PHE A 140 -4.08 -5.20 -17.21
CA PHE A 140 -5.34 -4.47 -17.38
C PHE A 140 -6.45 -5.45 -17.76
N HIS A 141 -7.10 -6.03 -16.74
CA HIS A 141 -8.15 -7.01 -16.96
C HIS A 141 -9.32 -6.45 -17.77
N GLY A 142 -9.78 -7.23 -18.77
CA GLY A 142 -10.89 -6.85 -19.64
C GLY A 142 -10.52 -5.95 -20.83
N ARG A 143 -9.24 -5.57 -20.97
CA ARG A 143 -8.74 -4.75 -22.08
C ARG A 143 -7.39 -5.29 -22.57
N GLU A 144 -7.42 -6.24 -23.49
CA GLU A 144 -6.22 -6.88 -24.04
C GLU A 144 -5.32 -5.89 -24.78
N ASP A 145 -5.92 -4.94 -25.51
CA ASP A 145 -5.20 -3.88 -26.20
C ASP A 145 -4.34 -3.03 -25.23
N LEU A 146 -4.88 -2.68 -24.08
CA LEU A 146 -4.14 -1.92 -23.06
C LEU A 146 -3.08 -2.77 -22.33
N SER A 147 -3.25 -4.10 -22.31
CA SER A 147 -2.29 -5.02 -21.72
C SER A 147 -1.14 -5.41 -22.67
N THR A 148 -1.29 -5.24 -23.98
CA THR A 148 -0.30 -5.70 -24.98
C THR A 148 0.34 -4.60 -25.79
N GLN A 149 -0.34 -3.46 -25.98
CA GLN A 149 0.10 -2.37 -26.84
C GLN A 149 0.49 -1.11 -26.05
N GLY A 150 0.39 -1.17 -24.72
CA GLY A 150 0.73 -0.06 -23.85
C GLY A 150 2.24 0.20 -23.76
N ARG A 151 2.61 1.32 -23.12
CA ARG A 151 3.99 1.78 -22.94
C ARG A 151 4.91 0.75 -22.29
N LEU A 152 4.35 -0.14 -21.46
CA LEU A 152 5.11 -1.17 -20.73
C LEU A 152 5.26 -2.49 -21.51
N GLY A 153 4.77 -2.53 -22.76
CA GLY A 153 4.74 -3.75 -23.55
C GLY A 153 3.69 -4.74 -23.09
N ASP A 154 3.94 -6.03 -23.28
CA ASP A 154 3.02 -7.08 -22.86
C ASP A 154 3.09 -7.32 -21.34
N ILE A 155 2.04 -6.90 -20.64
CA ILE A 155 1.90 -7.02 -19.19
C ILE A 155 0.87 -8.09 -18.78
N ARG A 156 0.43 -8.94 -19.70
CA ARG A 156 -0.48 -10.04 -19.38
C ARG A 156 0.13 -10.97 -18.33
N GLY A 157 -0.68 -11.44 -17.40
CA GLY A 157 -0.24 -12.26 -16.28
C GLY A 157 0.52 -11.53 -15.17
N LYS A 158 0.71 -10.20 -15.29
CA LYS A 158 1.32 -9.39 -14.22
C LYS A 158 0.34 -9.13 -13.07
N PRO A 159 0.85 -9.07 -11.80
CA PRO A 159 2.19 -9.45 -11.39
C PRO A 159 2.41 -10.96 -11.50
N THR A 160 3.57 -11.38 -12.00
CA THR A 160 3.95 -12.78 -12.12
C THR A 160 4.36 -13.38 -10.78
N ALA A 161 4.47 -14.70 -10.70
CA ALA A 161 5.01 -15.38 -9.50
C ALA A 161 6.42 -14.87 -9.13
N GLU A 162 7.27 -14.57 -10.12
CA GLU A 162 8.59 -13.98 -9.89
C GLU A 162 8.49 -12.56 -9.31
N ASP A 163 7.57 -11.73 -9.82
CA ASP A 163 7.34 -10.38 -9.29
C ASP A 163 6.90 -10.46 -7.82
N LEU A 164 5.98 -11.37 -7.51
CA LEU A 164 5.48 -11.58 -6.14
C LEU A 164 6.57 -12.12 -5.21
N ALA A 165 7.43 -13.02 -5.68
CA ALA A 165 8.58 -13.50 -4.89
C ALA A 165 9.56 -12.36 -4.56
N LYS A 166 9.81 -11.43 -5.50
CA LYS A 166 10.63 -10.23 -5.24
C LYS A 166 9.99 -9.32 -4.20
N ILE A 167 8.66 -9.14 -4.25
CA ILE A 167 7.91 -8.35 -3.28
C ILE A 167 7.98 -8.99 -1.89
N LYS A 168 7.74 -10.30 -1.79
CA LYS A 168 7.88 -11.06 -0.54
C LYS A 168 9.25 -10.85 0.09
N LYS A 169 10.33 -11.00 -0.70
CA LYS A 169 11.71 -10.77 -0.22
C LYS A 169 11.94 -9.33 0.26
N LYS A 170 11.41 -8.33 -0.46
CA LYS A 170 11.49 -6.93 -0.02
C LYS A 170 10.74 -6.71 1.29
N ALA A 171 9.58 -7.32 1.46
CA ALA A 171 8.77 -7.22 2.68
C ALA A 171 9.47 -7.89 3.87
N GLU A 172 10.10 -9.04 3.68
CA GLU A 172 10.91 -9.70 4.69
C GLU A 172 12.09 -8.80 5.14
N GLN A 173 12.79 -8.18 4.20
CA GLN A 173 13.87 -7.25 4.52
C GLN A 173 13.36 -6.02 5.29
N LEU A 174 12.24 -5.45 4.87
CA LEU A 174 11.60 -4.32 5.56
C LEU A 174 11.19 -4.71 6.98
N GLY A 175 10.56 -5.86 7.15
CA GLY A 175 10.15 -6.35 8.46
C GLY A 175 11.32 -6.54 9.42
N ARG A 176 12.45 -7.05 8.94
CA ARG A 176 13.70 -7.17 9.75
C ARG A 176 14.23 -5.82 10.22
N VAL A 177 14.09 -4.77 9.40
CA VAL A 177 14.49 -3.39 9.79
C VAL A 177 13.52 -2.84 10.84
N CYS A 178 12.22 -3.03 10.64
CA CYS A 178 11.20 -2.58 11.59
C CYS A 178 11.22 -3.35 12.92
N ASN A 179 11.78 -4.57 12.94
CA ASN A 179 11.83 -5.43 14.12
C ASN A 179 13.03 -5.14 15.04
N ARG A 180 13.98 -4.31 14.61
CA ARG A 180 15.09 -3.80 15.41
C ARG A 180 14.63 -2.63 16.28
#